data_8b61cef62837cbfc7463f92dbc6b911b
#
_entry.id   8b61cef62837cbfc7463f92dbc6b911b
#
_cell.length_a   1.000
_cell.length_b   1.000
_cell.length_c   1.000
_cell.angle_alpha   90.00
_cell.angle_beta   90.00
_cell.angle_gamma   90.00
#
_symmetry.space_group_name_H-M   'P 1'
#
loop_
_entity.id
_entity.type
_entity.pdbx_description
1 polymer ?
#
loop_
_entity_poly.entity_id
_entity_poly.type
_entity_poly.pdbx_seq_one_letter_code
_entity_poly.pdbx_strand_id
1 'polypeptide(L)'
;MSSPIPGSVASLLSQARQTWAEAVLEDQPAEKYRGAHIAALRAAASVLALRARPAVTGNRRPTSAWVLLDRLAPELSEWTAYFSDSARRRAAIEAGSVSVVSERDADDLLRAAGEFIAIVERMAGMLSLDAAS
;
A
#
# COMPACT_ATOMS: atom_id res chain seq x y z
N MET A 1 -1.10 -30.46 -2.89
CA MET A 1 -0.85 -29.73 -1.67
C MET A 1 -0.82 -28.23 -1.94
N SER A 2 -1.58 -27.47 -1.21
CA SER A 2 -1.64 -26.04 -1.44
C SER A 2 -0.44 -25.32 -0.81
N SER A 3 0.05 -24.29 -1.51
CA SER A 3 1.04 -23.37 -0.94
C SER A 3 0.29 -22.25 -0.26
N PRO A 4 0.45 -22.06 1.04
CA PRO A 4 -0.17 -20.92 1.70
C PRO A 4 0.49 -19.62 1.24
N ILE A 5 -0.18 -18.50 1.47
CA ILE A 5 0.41 -17.18 1.28
C ILE A 5 1.66 -17.09 2.15
N PRO A 6 2.81 -16.65 1.60
CA PRO A 6 4.00 -16.47 2.43
C PRO A 6 3.70 -15.65 3.68
N GLY A 7 4.29 -16.03 4.81
CA GLY A 7 4.04 -15.36 6.08
C GLY A 7 4.30 -13.86 6.03
N SER A 8 5.34 -13.43 5.31
CA SER A 8 5.65 -12.01 5.17
C SER A 8 4.54 -11.26 4.44
N VAL A 9 3.92 -11.87 3.42
CA VAL A 9 2.82 -11.28 2.67
C VAL A 9 1.57 -11.19 3.54
N ALA A 10 1.23 -12.28 4.22
CA ALA A 10 0.08 -12.32 5.11
C ALA A 10 0.21 -11.29 6.23
N SER A 11 1.41 -11.17 6.81
CA SER A 11 1.68 -10.19 7.86
C SER A 11 1.52 -8.76 7.36
N LEU A 12 2.05 -8.45 6.18
CA LEU A 12 1.94 -7.11 5.61
C LEU A 12 0.48 -6.75 5.31
N LEU A 13 -0.31 -7.70 4.78
CA LEU A 13 -1.72 -7.47 4.51
C LEU A 13 -2.51 -7.27 5.80
N SER A 14 -2.21 -8.04 6.84
CA SER A 14 -2.84 -7.88 8.15
C SER A 14 -2.51 -6.50 8.73
N GLN A 15 -1.26 -6.07 8.63
CA GLN A 15 -0.85 -4.74 9.08
C GLN A 15 -1.52 -3.64 8.28
N ALA A 16 -1.66 -3.83 6.95
CA ALA A 16 -2.35 -2.86 6.11
C ALA A 16 -3.80 -2.68 6.57
N ARG A 17 -4.50 -3.77 6.82
CA ARG A 17 -5.89 -3.72 7.29
C ARG A 17 -6.00 -3.07 8.66
N GLN A 18 -5.12 -3.40 9.57
CA GLN A 18 -5.12 -2.83 10.91
C GLN A 18 -4.85 -1.33 10.87
N THR A 19 -3.85 -0.91 10.10
CA THR A 19 -3.52 0.51 9.95
C THR A 19 -4.67 1.27 9.32
N TRP A 20 -5.33 0.69 8.33
CA TRP A 20 -6.51 1.29 7.69
C TRP A 20 -7.63 1.48 8.71
N ALA A 21 -7.93 0.44 9.51
CA ALA A 21 -8.98 0.50 10.52
C ALA A 21 -8.69 1.58 11.57
N GLU A 22 -7.43 1.72 11.97
CA GLU A 22 -7.02 2.77 12.89
C GLU A 22 -7.20 4.16 12.27
N ALA A 23 -6.87 4.30 10.97
CA ALA A 23 -7.03 5.56 10.27
C ALA A 23 -8.50 5.97 10.16
N VAL A 24 -9.42 5.01 10.03
CA VAL A 24 -10.87 5.29 10.03
C VAL A 24 -11.29 6.02 11.29
N LEU A 25 -10.65 5.72 12.42
CA LEU A 25 -11.02 6.29 13.72
C LEU A 25 -10.32 7.63 14.02
N GLU A 26 -9.41 8.05 13.15
CA GLU A 26 -8.70 9.32 13.37
C GLU A 26 -9.62 10.52 13.12
N ASP A 27 -9.57 11.49 14.02
CA ASP A 27 -10.38 12.71 13.92
C ASP A 27 -9.70 13.78 13.07
N GLN A 28 -8.37 13.87 13.14
CA GLN A 28 -7.62 14.88 12.43
C GLN A 28 -7.39 14.46 10.97
N PRO A 29 -7.76 15.32 9.98
CA PRO A 29 -7.59 14.97 8.58
C PRO A 29 -6.15 14.60 8.22
N ALA A 30 -5.16 15.33 8.73
CA ALA A 30 -3.77 15.04 8.44
C ALA A 30 -3.36 13.64 8.92
N GLU A 31 -3.76 13.26 10.12
CA GLU A 31 -3.43 11.95 10.69
C GLU A 31 -4.18 10.83 9.96
N LYS A 32 -5.45 11.06 9.62
CA LYS A 32 -6.22 10.11 8.82
C LYS A 32 -5.56 9.88 7.45
N TYR A 33 -5.15 10.97 6.81
CA TYR A 33 -4.48 10.91 5.50
C TYR A 33 -3.18 10.11 5.58
N ARG A 34 -2.38 10.43 6.58
CA ARG A 34 -1.10 9.76 6.83
C ARG A 34 -1.31 8.27 7.04
N GLY A 35 -2.25 7.89 7.90
CA GLY A 35 -2.55 6.49 8.18
C GLY A 35 -3.07 5.75 6.96
N ALA A 36 -3.94 6.38 6.18
CA ALA A 36 -4.45 5.79 4.94
C ALA A 36 -3.32 5.52 3.95
N HIS A 37 -2.40 6.47 3.80
CA HIS A 37 -1.25 6.29 2.90
C HIS A 37 -0.33 5.16 3.38
N ILE A 38 -0.07 5.08 4.68
CA ILE A 38 0.77 4.02 5.25
C ILE A 38 0.11 2.65 5.04
N ALA A 39 -1.20 2.57 5.20
CA ALA A 39 -1.93 1.32 4.95
C ALA A 39 -1.75 0.87 3.50
N ALA A 40 -1.91 1.79 2.54
CA ALA A 40 -1.69 1.50 1.13
C ALA A 40 -0.24 1.06 0.87
N LEU A 41 0.71 1.71 1.52
CA LEU A 41 2.12 1.40 1.37
C LEU A 41 2.44 -0.03 1.84
N ARG A 42 1.82 -0.47 2.92
CA ARG A 42 1.99 -1.84 3.41
C ARG A 42 1.38 -2.87 2.47
N ALA A 43 0.24 -2.55 1.86
CA ALA A 43 -0.33 -3.40 0.81
C ALA A 43 0.59 -3.47 -0.40
N ALA A 44 1.17 -2.34 -0.81
CA ALA A 44 2.15 -2.31 -1.89
C ALA A 44 3.36 -3.19 -1.56
N ALA A 45 3.84 -3.12 -0.32
CA ALA A 45 4.97 -3.94 0.13
C ALA A 45 4.67 -5.44 0.01
N SER A 46 3.41 -5.84 0.24
CA SER A 46 3.03 -7.24 0.09
C SER A 46 3.13 -7.72 -1.37
N VAL A 47 2.74 -6.86 -2.33
CA VAL A 47 2.89 -7.20 -3.76
C VAL A 47 4.36 -7.29 -4.13
N LEU A 48 5.18 -6.36 -3.62
CA LEU A 48 6.61 -6.40 -3.86
C LEU A 48 7.22 -7.68 -3.32
N ALA A 49 6.78 -8.13 -2.14
CA ALA A 49 7.24 -9.40 -1.57
C ALA A 49 6.84 -10.61 -2.42
N LEU A 50 5.64 -10.56 -3.03
CA LEU A 50 5.19 -11.63 -3.92
C LEU A 50 5.97 -11.69 -5.23
N ARG A 51 6.43 -10.55 -5.73
CA ARG A 51 7.04 -10.42 -7.05
C ARG A 51 8.52 -10.05 -7.02
N ALA A 52 9.12 -9.97 -5.84
CA ALA A 52 10.51 -9.59 -5.71
C ALA A 52 11.41 -10.60 -6.42
N ARG A 53 12.45 -10.07 -7.09
CA ARG A 53 13.45 -10.88 -7.77
C ARG A 53 14.84 -10.47 -7.28
N PRO A 54 15.77 -11.38 -7.16
CA PRO A 54 17.12 -11.06 -6.68
C PRO A 54 17.82 -9.94 -7.47
N ALA A 55 17.59 -9.88 -8.78
CA ALA A 55 18.18 -8.84 -9.62
C ALA A 55 17.70 -7.44 -9.24
N VAL A 56 16.47 -7.32 -8.75
CA VAL A 56 15.91 -6.05 -8.31
C VAL A 56 16.54 -5.60 -6.99
N THR A 57 16.80 -6.55 -6.11
CA THR A 57 17.38 -6.24 -4.80
C THR A 57 18.85 -5.84 -4.89
N GLY A 58 19.50 -6.07 -6.01
CA GLY A 58 20.89 -5.65 -6.24
C GLY A 58 21.04 -4.16 -6.50
N ASN A 59 19.95 -3.47 -6.77
CA ASN A 59 19.99 -2.02 -7.00
C ASN A 59 20.15 -1.28 -5.68
N ARG A 60 21.21 -0.48 -5.57
CA ARG A 60 21.54 0.22 -4.34
C ARG A 60 20.93 1.59 -4.22
N ARG A 61 20.29 2.10 -5.27
CA ARG A 61 19.65 3.42 -5.22
C ARG A 61 18.33 3.31 -4.46
N PRO A 62 18.09 4.22 -3.51
CA PRO A 62 16.78 4.31 -2.89
C PRO A 62 15.73 4.53 -3.97
N THR A 63 14.74 3.68 -3.99
CA THR A 63 13.65 3.77 -4.96
C THR A 63 12.35 3.79 -4.18
N SER A 64 11.46 4.71 -4.54
CA SER A 64 10.12 4.74 -3.97
C SER A 64 9.43 3.39 -4.18
N ALA A 65 8.73 2.91 -3.16
CA ALA A 65 7.96 1.69 -3.26
C ALA A 65 6.96 1.76 -4.43
N TRP A 66 6.41 2.95 -4.68
CA TRP A 66 5.42 3.13 -5.76
C TRP A 66 6.08 3.01 -7.14
N VAL A 67 7.28 3.53 -7.31
CA VAL A 67 8.03 3.39 -8.57
C VAL A 67 8.36 1.92 -8.80
N LEU A 68 8.81 1.22 -7.78
CA LEU A 68 9.15 -0.18 -7.89
C LEU A 68 7.91 -1.03 -8.17
N LEU A 69 6.80 -0.72 -7.50
CA LEU A 69 5.53 -1.42 -7.72
C LEU A 69 5.06 -1.27 -9.16
N ASP A 70 5.20 -0.07 -9.73
CA ASP A 70 4.80 0.18 -11.10
C ASP A 70 5.58 -0.70 -12.08
N ARG A 71 6.85 -0.97 -11.80
CA ARG A 71 7.68 -1.85 -12.62
C ARG A 71 7.30 -3.32 -12.48
N LEU A 72 7.04 -3.77 -11.26
CA LEU A 72 6.80 -5.18 -10.97
C LEU A 72 5.34 -5.59 -11.16
N ALA A 73 4.44 -4.63 -11.08
CA ALA A 73 3.00 -4.86 -11.19
C ALA A 73 2.36 -3.77 -12.06
N PRO A 74 2.66 -3.75 -13.37
CA PRO A 74 2.14 -2.70 -14.25
C PRO A 74 0.61 -2.69 -14.33
N GLU A 75 -0.05 -3.78 -14.00
CA GLU A 75 -1.51 -3.83 -13.93
C GLU A 75 -2.07 -2.91 -12.84
N LEU A 76 -1.23 -2.46 -11.90
CA LEU A 76 -1.63 -1.55 -10.82
C LEU A 76 -1.20 -0.10 -11.09
N SER A 77 -0.86 0.24 -12.34
CA SER A 77 -0.27 1.55 -12.65
C SER A 77 -1.15 2.74 -12.29
N GLU A 78 -2.47 2.60 -12.40
CA GLU A 78 -3.39 3.67 -11.97
C GLU A 78 -3.27 3.93 -10.47
N TRP A 79 -3.12 2.87 -9.69
CA TRP A 79 -2.97 2.97 -8.24
C TRP A 79 -1.61 3.53 -7.86
N THR A 80 -0.54 3.11 -8.54
CA THR A 80 0.80 3.61 -8.24
C THR A 80 0.92 5.10 -8.52
N ALA A 81 0.30 5.58 -9.60
CA ALA A 81 0.28 7.01 -9.92
C ALA A 81 -0.47 7.79 -8.84
N TYR A 82 -1.63 7.30 -8.43
CA TYR A 82 -2.45 7.94 -7.41
C TYR A 82 -1.72 8.05 -6.07
N PHE A 83 -1.12 6.96 -5.61
CA PHE A 83 -0.44 6.94 -4.33
C PHE A 83 0.92 7.63 -4.36
N SER A 84 1.58 7.68 -5.52
CA SER A 84 2.80 8.49 -5.67
C SER A 84 2.51 9.96 -5.40
N ASP A 85 1.36 10.44 -5.86
CA ASP A 85 0.95 11.81 -5.58
C ASP A 85 0.67 12.01 -4.10
N SER A 86 -0.03 11.08 -3.46
CA SER A 86 -0.34 11.19 -2.04
C SER A 86 0.92 11.11 -1.17
N ALA A 87 1.98 10.47 -1.64
CA ALA A 87 3.24 10.38 -0.91
C ALA A 87 3.85 11.77 -0.65
N ARG A 88 3.69 12.69 -1.58
CA ARG A 88 4.20 14.06 -1.41
C ARG A 88 3.45 14.81 -0.32
N ARG A 89 2.14 14.64 -0.26
CA ARG A 89 1.33 15.26 0.81
C ARG A 89 1.66 14.65 2.16
N ARG A 90 1.86 13.35 2.22
CA ARG A 90 2.26 12.70 3.46
C ARG A 90 3.59 13.23 3.96
N ALA A 91 4.56 13.43 3.07
CA ALA A 91 5.86 13.98 3.43
C ALA A 91 5.71 15.40 3.99
N ALA A 92 4.83 16.22 3.41
CA ALA A 92 4.56 17.56 3.91
C ALA A 92 3.94 17.53 5.31
N ILE A 93 3.04 16.59 5.57
CA ILE A 93 2.44 16.41 6.90
C ILE A 93 3.52 16.05 7.92
N GLU A 94 4.41 15.13 7.59
CA GLU A 94 5.49 14.71 8.47
C GLU A 94 6.48 15.84 8.74
N ALA A 95 6.57 16.80 7.80
CA ALA A 95 7.38 18.02 7.99
C ALA A 95 6.63 19.10 8.77
N GLY A 96 5.40 18.86 9.21
CA GLY A 96 4.64 19.76 10.04
C GLY A 96 3.58 20.59 9.33
N SER A 97 3.36 20.38 8.03
CA SER A 97 2.39 21.16 7.24
C SER A 97 1.01 20.49 7.25
N VAL A 98 0.28 20.63 8.36
CA VAL A 98 -1.01 19.95 8.53
C VAL A 98 -2.13 20.54 7.70
N SER A 99 -1.99 21.77 7.23
CA SER A 99 -3.04 22.46 6.47
C SER A 99 -3.15 22.03 5.02
N VAL A 100 -2.27 21.12 4.55
CA VAL A 100 -2.28 20.67 3.15
C VAL A 100 -3.37 19.63 2.87
N VAL A 101 -4.10 19.18 3.90
CA VAL A 101 -5.07 18.10 3.77
C VAL A 101 -6.40 18.52 4.37
N SER A 102 -7.47 18.44 3.55
CA SER A 102 -8.83 18.63 4.02
C SER A 102 -9.43 17.31 4.51
N GLU A 103 -10.59 17.40 5.17
CA GLU A 103 -11.34 16.20 5.55
C GLU A 103 -11.69 15.36 4.32
N ARG A 104 -12.08 16.01 3.24
CA ARG A 104 -12.43 15.34 2.00
C ARG A 104 -11.22 14.61 1.40
N ASP A 105 -10.06 15.26 1.41
CA ASP A 105 -8.83 14.63 0.94
C ASP A 105 -8.53 13.35 1.73
N ALA A 106 -8.67 13.42 3.05
CA ALA A 106 -8.42 12.29 3.93
C ALA A 106 -9.42 11.15 3.67
N ASP A 107 -10.69 11.48 3.53
CA ASP A 107 -11.73 10.49 3.28
C ASP A 107 -11.57 9.82 1.92
N ASP A 108 -11.19 10.59 0.91
CA ASP A 108 -10.95 10.06 -0.44
C ASP A 108 -9.75 9.09 -0.44
N LEU A 109 -8.67 9.47 0.25
CA LEU A 109 -7.50 8.61 0.32
C LEU A 109 -7.80 7.34 1.12
N LEU A 110 -8.56 7.48 2.21
CA LEU A 110 -8.95 6.33 3.02
C LEU A 110 -9.77 5.32 2.20
N ARG A 111 -10.70 5.81 1.40
CA ARG A 111 -11.50 4.95 0.51
C ARG A 111 -10.62 4.27 -0.52
N ALA A 112 -9.74 5.04 -1.17
CA ALA A 112 -8.83 4.48 -2.18
C ALA A 112 -7.90 3.44 -1.57
N ALA A 113 -7.36 3.69 -0.38
CA ALA A 113 -6.50 2.73 0.30
C ALA A 113 -7.25 1.43 0.61
N GLY A 114 -8.49 1.53 1.08
CA GLY A 114 -9.33 0.35 1.35
C GLY A 114 -9.58 -0.48 0.10
N GLU A 115 -9.87 0.18 -1.02
CA GLU A 115 -10.07 -0.50 -2.31
C GLU A 115 -8.79 -1.17 -2.79
N PHE A 116 -7.67 -0.48 -2.68
CA PHE A 116 -6.37 -1.02 -3.08
C PHE A 116 -5.99 -2.24 -2.24
N ILE A 117 -6.17 -2.17 -0.93
CA ILE A 117 -5.92 -3.31 -0.04
C ILE A 117 -6.77 -4.51 -0.46
N ALA A 118 -8.06 -4.30 -0.78
CA ALA A 118 -8.94 -5.37 -1.22
C ALA A 118 -8.45 -6.00 -2.52
N ILE A 119 -7.97 -5.19 -3.46
CA ILE A 119 -7.41 -5.69 -4.72
C ILE A 119 -6.19 -6.57 -4.45
N VAL A 120 -5.29 -6.09 -3.59
CA VAL A 120 -4.08 -6.83 -3.26
C VAL A 120 -4.40 -8.14 -2.53
N GLU A 121 -5.38 -8.11 -1.63
CA GLU A 121 -5.84 -9.32 -0.94
C GLU A 121 -6.35 -10.36 -1.93
N ARG A 122 -7.09 -9.93 -2.94
CA ARG A 122 -7.57 -10.85 -3.99
C ARG A 122 -6.42 -11.41 -4.81
N MET A 123 -5.43 -10.58 -5.15
CA MET A 123 -4.24 -11.05 -5.88
C MET A 123 -3.51 -12.14 -5.10
N ALA A 124 -3.30 -11.92 -3.81
CA ALA A 124 -2.65 -12.88 -2.93
C ALA A 124 -3.49 -14.16 -2.78
N GLY A 125 -4.80 -14.02 -2.65
CA GLY A 125 -5.72 -15.14 -2.56
C GLY A 125 -5.77 -15.97 -3.83
N MET A 126 -5.73 -15.32 -5.00
CA MET A 126 -5.71 -16.02 -6.29
C MET A 126 -4.44 -16.86 -6.45
N LEU A 127 -3.29 -16.32 -6.05
CA LEU A 127 -2.04 -17.08 -6.08
C LEU A 127 -2.11 -18.30 -5.17
N SER A 128 -2.70 -18.15 -4.00
CA SER A 128 -2.89 -19.26 -3.07
C SER A 128 -3.80 -20.33 -3.65
N LEU A 129 -4.90 -19.92 -4.33
CA LEU A 129 -5.81 -20.85 -4.99
C LEU A 129 -5.14 -21.58 -6.15
N ASP A 130 -4.37 -20.88 -6.96
CA ASP A 130 -3.63 -21.48 -8.06
C ASP A 130 -2.64 -22.53 -7.55
N ALA A 131 -1.96 -22.23 -6.45
CA ALA A 131 -1.03 -23.17 -5.83
C ALA A 131 -1.75 -24.39 -5.27
N ALA A 132 -3.02 -24.25 -4.88
CA ALA A 132 -3.83 -25.36 -4.37
C ALA A 132 -4.35 -26.27 -5.48
N SER A 133 -4.39 -25.78 -6.71
CA SER A 133 -4.84 -26.58 -7.86
C SER A 133 -3.76 -27.56 -8.31
#